data_2df48f08d0f48fbc13a1fb1b6cb0a540
#
_entry.id   2df48f08d0f48fbc13a1fb1b6cb0a540
#
_cell.length_a   1.000
_cell.length_b   1.000
_cell.length_c   1.000
_cell.angle_alpha   90.00
_cell.angle_beta   90.00
_cell.angle_gamma   90.00
#
_symmetry.space_group_name_H-M   'P 1'
#
loop_
_entity.id
_entity.type
_entity.pdbx_description
1 polymer ?
#
loop_
_entity_poly.entity_id
_entity_poly.type
_entity_poly.pdbx_seq_one_letter_code
_entity_poly.pdbx_strand_id
1 'polypeptide(L)'
;MEKAPVKHNRLRRMETHDYTVACIYLITVTTADRKRVLGSLVGDSPDTARIEPTALGVYLAEAFRKIAAETTKKTGCRVQVLHYQIMTDHFHGILYVRDTLPADYALGKIIAAWKSDCSHALWNDSSFCAQNFSSENPSLFSRGFNDRILFRKGQLQTWIGYLNDNPRRLWLKIHFPNRLRKTYDFAAGKKGHKYTAVGNTFLVTYPERLQVRCHRNLTEEQIQSEVTAYLKEARRGTVLISPFISPAEKAVYDACYKEKLPMIHIVNRGLDGKFIYPAGRDLAGCSDGFLLVLAPYADYSAETAAKRITRSQCLDMNEYAADLGNVTLKCDEQNKEV
;
A
#
# COMPACT_ATOMS: atom_id res chain seq x y z
N MET A 1 -6.24 -9.50 -36.24
CA MET A 1 -5.59 -9.09 -34.98
C MET A 1 -5.48 -10.33 -34.11
N GLU A 2 -4.30 -10.91 -33.98
CA GLU A 2 -4.02 -12.06 -33.13
C GLU A 2 -4.19 -11.64 -31.64
N LYS A 3 -5.03 -12.37 -30.90
CA LYS A 3 -5.19 -12.17 -29.48
C LYS A 3 -3.88 -12.59 -28.78
N ALA A 4 -3.26 -11.67 -28.04
CA ALA A 4 -2.09 -11.98 -27.22
C ALA A 4 -2.35 -13.21 -26.33
N PRO A 5 -1.39 -14.14 -26.19
CA PRO A 5 -1.60 -15.36 -25.42
C PRO A 5 -1.94 -15.05 -23.97
N VAL A 6 -3.05 -15.60 -23.49
CA VAL A 6 -3.51 -15.47 -22.12
C VAL A 6 -2.49 -16.15 -21.21
N LYS A 7 -1.68 -15.36 -20.47
CA LYS A 7 -0.75 -15.89 -19.48
C LYS A 7 -1.52 -16.70 -18.44
N HIS A 8 -1.28 -18.00 -18.40
CA HIS A 8 -1.92 -18.90 -17.43
C HIS A 8 -1.58 -18.51 -15.98
N ASN A 9 -2.59 -18.58 -15.09
CA ASN A 9 -2.53 -18.22 -13.67
C ASN A 9 -1.48 -18.98 -12.81
N ARG A 10 -0.80 -19.98 -13.34
CA ARG A 10 0.30 -20.69 -12.65
C ARG A 10 1.46 -19.77 -12.24
N LEU A 11 1.68 -18.68 -12.98
CA LEU A 11 2.75 -17.70 -12.71
C LEU A 11 2.46 -16.73 -11.53
N ARG A 12 1.31 -16.84 -10.87
CA ARG A 12 0.91 -15.96 -9.75
C ARG A 12 1.02 -16.61 -8.38
N ARG A 13 1.27 -17.91 -8.32
CA ARG A 13 1.46 -18.68 -7.09
C ARG A 13 2.93 -18.94 -6.86
N MET A 14 3.31 -19.03 -5.59
CA MET A 14 4.66 -19.43 -5.20
C MET A 14 4.85 -20.91 -5.53
N GLU A 15 5.68 -21.22 -6.54
CA GLU A 15 5.88 -22.58 -7.06
C GLU A 15 6.46 -23.54 -6.00
N THR A 16 7.24 -22.99 -5.07
CA THR A 16 7.92 -23.74 -4.01
C THR A 16 7.07 -23.93 -2.75
N HIS A 17 5.84 -23.37 -2.71
CA HIS A 17 4.97 -23.46 -1.52
C HIS A 17 3.91 -24.55 -1.67
N ASP A 18 3.81 -25.38 -0.66
CA ASP A 18 2.73 -26.37 -0.53
C ASP A 18 1.48 -25.72 0.05
N TYR A 19 0.45 -25.58 -0.75
CA TYR A 19 -0.82 -24.94 -0.39
C TYR A 19 -1.76 -25.85 0.43
N THR A 20 -1.29 -26.97 0.89
CA THR A 20 -1.99 -27.81 1.88
C THR A 20 -1.56 -27.51 3.31
N VAL A 21 -0.40 -26.89 3.53
CA VAL A 21 0.16 -26.67 4.87
C VAL A 21 -0.59 -25.61 5.66
N ALA A 22 -0.51 -25.73 6.98
CA ALA A 22 -1.05 -24.74 7.92
C ALA A 22 -0.36 -23.38 7.75
N CYS A 23 -1.11 -22.38 7.31
CA CYS A 23 -0.58 -21.05 7.05
C CYS A 23 -1.70 -19.99 6.99
N ILE A 24 -1.34 -18.70 7.10
CA ILE A 24 -2.26 -17.59 6.88
C ILE A 24 -2.10 -17.09 5.44
N TYR A 25 -3.20 -17.00 4.72
CA TYR A 25 -3.25 -16.58 3.33
C TYR A 25 -4.12 -15.34 3.17
N LEU A 26 -3.56 -14.28 2.58
CA LEU A 26 -4.34 -13.17 2.03
C LEU A 26 -4.73 -13.53 0.60
N ILE A 27 -6.02 -13.58 0.34
CA ILE A 27 -6.62 -13.91 -0.95
C ILE A 27 -7.17 -12.64 -1.60
N THR A 28 -6.94 -12.48 -2.89
CA THR A 28 -7.56 -11.42 -3.69
C THR A 28 -8.26 -12.04 -4.90
N VAL A 29 -9.57 -11.85 -4.98
CA VAL A 29 -10.40 -12.29 -6.09
C VAL A 29 -10.98 -11.06 -6.78
N THR A 30 -10.83 -10.98 -8.10
CA THR A 30 -11.36 -9.87 -8.90
C THR A 30 -12.57 -10.31 -9.71
N THR A 31 -13.52 -9.41 -9.90
CA THR A 31 -14.62 -9.61 -10.84
C THR A 31 -14.09 -9.72 -12.26
N ALA A 32 -14.83 -10.40 -13.12
CA ALA A 32 -14.52 -10.45 -14.55
C ALA A 32 -14.53 -9.02 -15.12
N ASP A 33 -13.51 -8.73 -15.94
CA ASP A 33 -13.33 -7.42 -16.58
C ASP A 33 -13.31 -6.22 -15.60
N ARG A 34 -13.03 -6.47 -14.32
CA ARG A 34 -13.05 -5.43 -13.28
C ARG A 34 -14.41 -4.72 -13.15
N LYS A 35 -15.49 -5.40 -13.39
CA LYS A 35 -16.84 -4.85 -13.22
C LYS A 35 -17.11 -4.47 -11.77
N ARG A 36 -17.61 -3.25 -11.55
CA ARG A 36 -17.88 -2.69 -10.22
C ARG A 36 -19.28 -3.11 -9.75
N VAL A 37 -19.46 -4.39 -9.47
CA VAL A 37 -20.76 -4.99 -9.10
C VAL A 37 -20.85 -5.41 -7.63
N LEU A 38 -19.78 -5.30 -6.85
CA LEU A 38 -19.76 -5.77 -5.47
C LEU A 38 -20.12 -4.69 -4.46
N GLY A 39 -20.03 -3.42 -4.83
CA GLY A 39 -20.33 -2.31 -3.94
C GLY A 39 -20.04 -0.97 -4.59
N SER A 40 -20.45 0.10 -3.92
CA SER A 40 -20.22 1.48 -4.32
C SER A 40 -19.35 2.18 -3.28
N LEU A 41 -18.44 3.05 -3.75
CA LEU A 41 -17.70 3.92 -2.86
C LEU A 41 -18.60 5.08 -2.42
N VAL A 42 -18.74 5.28 -1.12
CA VAL A 42 -19.51 6.37 -0.52
C VAL A 42 -18.67 7.12 0.51
N GLY A 43 -19.07 8.34 0.86
CA GLY A 43 -18.39 9.23 1.80
C GLY A 43 -17.90 10.51 1.13
N ASP A 44 -17.93 11.61 1.87
CA ASP A 44 -17.62 12.95 1.38
C ASP A 44 -16.15 13.34 1.60
N SER A 45 -15.42 12.52 2.32
CA SER A 45 -14.01 12.74 2.64
C SER A 45 -13.24 11.41 2.68
N PRO A 46 -11.90 11.46 2.63
CA PRO A 46 -11.09 10.24 2.79
C PRO A 46 -11.40 9.47 4.08
N ASP A 47 -11.69 10.18 5.16
CA ASP A 47 -11.88 9.61 6.48
C ASP A 47 -13.28 8.98 6.64
N THR A 48 -14.26 9.43 5.86
CA THR A 48 -15.62 8.87 5.82
C THR A 48 -15.81 7.85 4.70
N ALA A 49 -14.80 7.69 3.84
CA ALA A 49 -14.84 6.80 2.69
C ALA A 49 -15.04 5.33 3.11
N ARG A 50 -16.07 4.70 2.57
CA ARG A 50 -16.38 3.28 2.78
C ARG A 50 -16.98 2.67 1.53
N ILE A 51 -16.95 1.36 1.45
CA ILE A 51 -17.69 0.62 0.42
C ILE A 51 -19.05 0.22 1.01
N GLU A 52 -20.11 0.68 0.37
CA GLU A 52 -21.46 0.20 0.60
C GLU A 52 -21.70 -0.99 -0.33
N PRO A 53 -21.81 -2.22 0.21
CA PRO A 53 -21.91 -3.42 -0.61
C PRO A 53 -23.27 -3.51 -1.28
N THR A 54 -23.31 -4.04 -2.49
CA THR A 54 -24.54 -4.50 -3.15
C THR A 54 -25.07 -5.78 -2.48
N ALA A 55 -26.28 -6.21 -2.79
CA ALA A 55 -26.81 -7.51 -2.33
C ALA A 55 -25.84 -8.65 -2.69
N LEU A 56 -25.24 -8.62 -3.89
CA LEU A 56 -24.23 -9.58 -4.29
C LEU A 56 -22.97 -9.48 -3.42
N GLY A 57 -22.50 -8.26 -3.12
CA GLY A 57 -21.33 -8.05 -2.23
C GLY A 57 -21.58 -8.58 -0.83
N VAL A 58 -22.78 -8.37 -0.29
CA VAL A 58 -23.19 -8.95 1.02
C VAL A 58 -23.16 -10.47 0.96
N TYR A 59 -23.77 -11.06 -0.09
CA TYR A 59 -23.76 -12.51 -0.27
C TYR A 59 -22.33 -13.09 -0.31
N LEU A 60 -21.43 -12.46 -1.08
CA LEU A 60 -20.03 -12.88 -1.15
C LEU A 60 -19.38 -12.92 0.24
N ALA A 61 -19.61 -11.89 1.05
CA ALA A 61 -19.06 -11.82 2.39
C ALA A 61 -19.62 -12.90 3.33
N GLU A 62 -20.91 -13.15 3.26
CA GLU A 62 -21.56 -14.20 4.05
C GLU A 62 -21.10 -15.60 3.62
N ALA A 63 -21.03 -15.86 2.32
CA ALA A 63 -20.48 -17.10 1.78
C ALA A 63 -19.00 -17.29 2.19
N PHE A 64 -18.21 -16.19 2.20
CA PHE A 64 -16.82 -16.26 2.64
C PHE A 64 -16.69 -16.61 4.13
N ARG A 65 -17.55 -16.08 4.99
CA ARG A 65 -17.57 -16.45 6.42
C ARG A 65 -17.90 -17.93 6.64
N LYS A 66 -18.72 -18.54 5.76
CA LYS A 66 -19.09 -19.95 5.83
C LYS A 66 -17.95 -20.90 5.39
N ILE A 67 -16.90 -20.41 4.71
CA ILE A 67 -15.77 -21.22 4.25
C ILE A 67 -15.18 -22.10 5.37
N ALA A 68 -15.07 -21.55 6.58
CA ALA A 68 -14.53 -22.28 7.73
C ALA A 68 -15.36 -23.54 8.04
N ALA A 69 -16.66 -23.39 8.20
CA ALA A 69 -17.58 -24.50 8.51
C ALA A 69 -17.66 -25.52 7.34
N GLU A 70 -17.76 -25.02 6.11
CA GLU A 70 -17.85 -25.85 4.91
C GLU A 70 -16.57 -26.68 4.70
N THR A 71 -15.39 -26.08 4.92
CA THR A 71 -14.12 -26.81 4.83
C THR A 71 -14.00 -27.86 5.91
N THR A 72 -14.34 -27.51 7.16
CA THR A 72 -14.31 -28.47 8.28
C THR A 72 -15.26 -29.64 8.04
N LYS A 73 -16.48 -29.38 7.52
CA LYS A 73 -17.45 -30.41 7.20
C LYS A 73 -16.93 -31.38 6.11
N LYS A 74 -16.21 -30.86 5.11
CA LYS A 74 -15.71 -31.68 3.99
C LYS A 74 -14.43 -32.43 4.30
N THR A 75 -13.55 -31.87 5.12
CA THR A 75 -12.17 -32.37 5.28
C THR A 75 -11.80 -32.75 6.70
N GLY A 76 -12.61 -32.35 7.70
CA GLY A 76 -12.26 -32.43 9.12
C GLY A 76 -11.20 -31.38 9.56
N CYS A 77 -10.62 -30.62 8.62
CA CYS A 77 -9.56 -29.66 8.92
C CYS A 77 -10.11 -28.30 9.33
N ARG A 78 -9.46 -27.68 10.31
CA ARG A 78 -9.84 -26.37 10.81
C ARG A 78 -9.30 -25.27 9.93
N VAL A 79 -10.20 -24.42 9.44
CA VAL A 79 -9.91 -23.16 8.75
C VAL A 79 -10.62 -22.03 9.47
N GLN A 80 -10.03 -20.86 9.52
CA GLN A 80 -10.61 -19.69 10.16
C GLN A 80 -10.56 -18.48 9.21
N VAL A 81 -11.66 -17.75 9.10
CA VAL A 81 -11.71 -16.45 8.44
C VAL A 81 -11.26 -15.40 9.46
N LEU A 82 -10.12 -14.74 9.19
CA LEU A 82 -9.55 -13.74 10.10
C LEU A 82 -10.02 -12.33 9.75
N HIS A 83 -10.18 -12.02 8.46
CA HIS A 83 -10.61 -10.71 7.99
C HIS A 83 -11.06 -10.79 6.54
N TYR A 84 -11.85 -9.80 6.10
CA TYR A 84 -12.15 -9.57 4.69
C TYR A 84 -12.46 -8.11 4.42
N GLN A 85 -12.34 -7.70 3.16
CA GLN A 85 -12.71 -6.37 2.67
C GLN A 85 -13.34 -6.50 1.29
N ILE A 86 -14.57 -5.98 1.16
CA ILE A 86 -15.24 -5.84 -0.12
C ILE A 86 -14.78 -4.52 -0.76
N MET A 87 -14.43 -4.58 -2.03
CA MET A 87 -14.20 -3.41 -2.86
C MET A 87 -15.22 -3.38 -4.00
N THR A 88 -15.20 -2.36 -4.82
CA THR A 88 -16.19 -2.22 -5.89
C THR A 88 -16.11 -3.33 -6.94
N ASP A 89 -14.90 -3.79 -7.26
CA ASP A 89 -14.57 -4.73 -8.35
C ASP A 89 -13.69 -5.91 -7.92
N HIS A 90 -13.46 -6.06 -6.63
CA HIS A 90 -12.68 -7.18 -6.08
C HIS A 90 -12.98 -7.40 -4.60
N PHE A 91 -12.60 -8.57 -4.13
CA PHE A 91 -12.74 -9.02 -2.74
C PHE A 91 -11.39 -9.45 -2.20
N HIS A 92 -11.07 -9.01 -1.00
CA HIS A 92 -9.95 -9.51 -0.22
C HIS A 92 -10.45 -10.34 0.95
N GLY A 93 -9.78 -11.45 1.21
CA GLY A 93 -10.05 -12.28 2.39
C GLY A 93 -8.75 -12.77 3.02
N ILE A 94 -8.72 -12.87 4.34
CA ILE A 94 -7.61 -13.48 5.08
C ILE A 94 -8.12 -14.76 5.72
N LEU A 95 -7.54 -15.88 5.30
CA LEU A 95 -7.83 -17.22 5.80
C LEU A 95 -6.63 -17.76 6.59
N TYR A 96 -6.91 -18.36 7.74
CA TYR A 96 -5.95 -19.16 8.46
C TYR A 96 -6.30 -20.65 8.31
N VAL A 97 -5.52 -21.36 7.54
CA VAL A 97 -5.54 -22.82 7.49
C VAL A 97 -4.74 -23.32 8.70
N ARG A 98 -5.42 -23.95 9.66
CA ARG A 98 -4.84 -24.36 10.95
C ARG A 98 -4.29 -25.77 10.93
N ASP A 99 -4.87 -26.65 10.12
CA ASP A 99 -4.49 -28.05 9.99
C ASP A 99 -4.03 -28.31 8.56
N THR A 100 -3.17 -29.29 8.34
CA THR A 100 -2.78 -29.68 6.99
C THR A 100 -3.99 -30.22 6.22
N LEU A 101 -4.27 -29.60 5.08
CA LEU A 101 -5.39 -29.97 4.22
C LEU A 101 -5.06 -31.25 3.43
N PRO A 102 -6.07 -32.03 3.03
CA PRO A 102 -5.88 -33.14 2.10
C PRO A 102 -5.28 -32.66 0.77
N ALA A 103 -4.45 -33.47 0.15
CA ALA A 103 -3.76 -33.13 -1.11
C ALA A 103 -4.73 -32.77 -2.25
N ASP A 104 -5.89 -33.43 -2.29
CA ASP A 104 -6.96 -33.17 -3.25
C ASP A 104 -7.87 -32.02 -2.88
N TYR A 105 -7.70 -31.41 -1.67
CA TYR A 105 -8.51 -30.29 -1.19
C TYR A 105 -7.67 -29.12 -0.68
N ALA A 106 -6.58 -28.80 -1.35
CA ALA A 106 -5.72 -27.66 -1.03
C ALA A 106 -6.47 -26.31 -1.13
N LEU A 107 -5.85 -25.22 -0.66
CA LEU A 107 -6.40 -23.85 -0.65
C LEU A 107 -7.12 -23.47 -1.95
N GLY A 108 -6.58 -23.90 -3.10
CA GLY A 108 -7.19 -23.63 -4.42
C GLY A 108 -8.60 -24.17 -4.57
N LYS A 109 -8.91 -25.33 -4.01
CA LYS A 109 -10.25 -25.94 -4.04
C LYS A 109 -11.22 -25.20 -3.11
N ILE A 110 -10.78 -24.75 -1.96
CA ILE A 110 -11.58 -23.94 -1.03
C ILE A 110 -12.06 -22.66 -1.73
N ILE A 111 -11.14 -21.93 -2.37
CA ILE A 111 -11.48 -20.68 -3.07
C ILE A 111 -12.31 -20.94 -4.32
N ALA A 112 -12.06 -22.04 -5.04
CA ALA A 112 -12.87 -22.41 -6.21
C ALA A 112 -14.32 -22.73 -5.81
N ALA A 113 -14.53 -23.46 -4.72
CA ALA A 113 -15.87 -23.77 -4.20
C ALA A 113 -16.63 -22.50 -3.81
N TRP A 114 -16.03 -21.60 -3.07
CA TRP A 114 -16.63 -20.30 -2.72
C TRP A 114 -16.95 -19.45 -3.97
N LYS A 115 -16.06 -19.38 -4.95
CA LYS A 115 -16.31 -18.66 -6.21
C LYS A 115 -17.48 -19.26 -6.99
N SER A 116 -17.59 -20.58 -7.01
CA SER A 116 -18.70 -21.28 -7.65
C SER A 116 -20.03 -20.96 -7.00
N ASP A 117 -20.10 -21.02 -5.66
CA ASP A 117 -21.29 -20.69 -4.89
C ASP A 117 -21.75 -19.24 -5.17
N CYS A 118 -20.82 -18.28 -5.15
CA CYS A 118 -21.13 -16.89 -5.49
C CYS A 118 -21.59 -16.70 -6.93
N SER A 119 -21.08 -17.47 -7.89
CA SER A 119 -21.53 -17.41 -9.29
C SER A 119 -22.93 -17.96 -9.46
N HIS A 120 -23.28 -19.04 -8.76
CA HIS A 120 -24.63 -19.58 -8.75
C HIS A 120 -25.63 -18.59 -8.13
N ALA A 121 -25.27 -17.91 -7.06
CA ALA A 121 -26.11 -16.87 -6.47
C ALA A 121 -26.36 -15.70 -7.44
N LEU A 122 -25.35 -15.29 -8.21
CA LEU A 122 -25.53 -14.29 -9.27
C LEU A 122 -26.52 -14.78 -10.35
N TRP A 123 -26.40 -16.02 -10.82
CA TRP A 123 -27.26 -16.54 -11.88
C TRP A 123 -28.71 -16.69 -11.43
N ASN A 124 -28.95 -16.93 -10.14
CA ASN A 124 -30.28 -16.99 -9.57
C ASN A 124 -30.99 -15.62 -9.48
N ASP A 125 -30.24 -14.51 -9.56
CA ASP A 125 -30.79 -13.16 -9.68
C ASP A 125 -30.76 -12.70 -11.14
N SER A 126 -31.75 -13.12 -11.90
CA SER A 126 -31.87 -12.82 -13.33
C SER A 126 -31.96 -11.33 -13.63
N SER A 127 -32.56 -10.53 -12.74
CA SER A 127 -32.71 -9.09 -12.91
C SER A 127 -31.38 -8.37 -12.77
N PHE A 128 -30.61 -8.70 -11.74
CA PHE A 128 -29.29 -8.16 -11.54
C PHE A 128 -28.31 -8.61 -12.65
N CYS A 129 -28.44 -9.87 -13.07
CA CYS A 129 -27.64 -10.43 -14.16
C CYS A 129 -27.87 -9.68 -15.47
N ALA A 130 -29.11 -9.46 -15.86
CA ALA A 130 -29.47 -8.74 -17.07
C ALA A 130 -29.04 -7.27 -17.08
N GLN A 131 -29.09 -6.61 -15.93
CA GLN A 131 -28.64 -5.21 -15.79
C GLN A 131 -27.11 -5.03 -15.86
N ASN A 132 -26.35 -6.00 -15.42
CA ASN A 132 -24.90 -5.85 -15.25
C ASN A 132 -24.07 -6.69 -16.23
N PHE A 133 -24.68 -7.67 -16.91
CA PHE A 133 -23.96 -8.59 -17.78
C PHE A 133 -24.70 -8.81 -19.10
N SER A 134 -23.95 -9.04 -20.17
CA SER A 134 -24.51 -9.22 -21.52
C SER A 134 -24.80 -10.67 -21.90
N SER A 135 -24.58 -11.63 -21.00
CA SER A 135 -24.78 -13.07 -21.22
C SER A 135 -25.66 -13.67 -20.14
N GLU A 136 -26.36 -14.74 -20.43
CA GLU A 136 -27.26 -15.42 -19.49
C GLU A 136 -26.56 -16.06 -18.31
N ASN A 137 -25.33 -16.55 -18.48
CA ASN A 137 -24.52 -17.15 -17.43
C ASN A 137 -23.11 -16.50 -17.41
N PRO A 138 -23.00 -15.25 -16.99
CA PRO A 138 -21.73 -14.52 -17.01
C PRO A 138 -20.74 -15.07 -15.99
N SER A 139 -19.45 -14.99 -16.31
CA SER A 139 -18.43 -15.21 -15.30
C SER A 139 -18.42 -14.05 -14.32
N LEU A 140 -18.75 -14.31 -13.06
CA LEU A 140 -18.66 -13.28 -12.00
C LEU A 140 -17.20 -12.88 -11.73
N PHE A 141 -16.28 -13.82 -11.76
CA PHE A 141 -14.89 -13.60 -11.39
C PHE A 141 -13.93 -13.84 -12.56
N SER A 142 -12.85 -13.11 -12.56
CA SER A 142 -11.68 -13.43 -13.36
C SER A 142 -11.15 -14.83 -13.01
N ARG A 143 -10.50 -15.48 -13.98
CA ARG A 143 -9.92 -16.82 -13.77
C ARG A 143 -8.86 -16.79 -12.67
N GLY A 144 -8.97 -17.74 -11.73
CA GLY A 144 -8.04 -17.89 -10.60
C GLY A 144 -8.22 -16.83 -9.51
N PHE A 145 -7.18 -16.61 -8.73
CA PHE A 145 -7.07 -15.61 -7.67
C PHE A 145 -5.60 -15.30 -7.40
N ASN A 146 -5.33 -14.18 -6.74
CA ASN A 146 -4.00 -13.88 -6.21
C ASN A 146 -3.97 -14.24 -4.73
N ASP A 147 -2.84 -14.75 -4.27
CA ASP A 147 -2.60 -15.03 -2.87
C ASP A 147 -1.28 -14.43 -2.38
N ARG A 148 -1.20 -14.24 -1.08
CA ARG A 148 0.02 -13.88 -0.36
C ARG A 148 0.06 -14.64 0.95
N ILE A 149 1.18 -15.31 1.20
CA ILE A 149 1.42 -16.08 2.41
C ILE A 149 1.90 -15.11 3.49
N LEU A 150 1.26 -15.13 4.67
CA LEU A 150 1.60 -14.29 5.82
C LEU A 150 2.30 -15.14 6.88
N PHE A 151 3.62 -15.17 6.85
CA PHE A 151 4.42 -16.01 7.77
C PHE A 151 5.29 -15.21 8.76
N ARG A 152 5.35 -13.87 8.63
CA ARG A 152 6.17 -13.03 9.52
C ARG A 152 5.33 -12.51 10.69
N LYS A 153 5.93 -12.45 11.89
CA LYS A 153 5.31 -11.82 13.07
C LYS A 153 4.89 -10.37 12.76
N GLY A 154 3.67 -9.99 13.14
CA GLY A 154 3.11 -8.67 12.90
C GLY A 154 2.54 -8.44 11.49
N GLN A 155 2.82 -9.31 10.52
CA GLN A 155 2.38 -9.16 9.14
C GLN A 155 0.85 -9.17 9.00
N LEU A 156 0.15 -9.98 9.80
CA LEU A 156 -1.31 -10.04 9.79
C LEU A 156 -1.94 -8.68 10.10
N GLN A 157 -1.53 -8.01 11.17
CA GLN A 157 -2.06 -6.71 11.57
C GLN A 157 -1.79 -5.64 10.52
N THR A 158 -0.59 -5.66 9.93
CA THR A 158 -0.23 -4.76 8.82
C THR A 158 -1.18 -4.93 7.65
N TRP A 159 -1.51 -6.18 7.26
CA TRP A 159 -2.42 -6.42 6.15
C TRP A 159 -3.87 -6.12 6.48
N ILE A 160 -4.34 -6.38 7.70
CA ILE A 160 -5.67 -5.96 8.15
C ILE A 160 -5.80 -4.43 8.05
N GLY A 161 -4.82 -3.68 8.58
CA GLY A 161 -4.79 -2.23 8.47
C GLY A 161 -4.79 -1.74 7.02
N TYR A 162 -4.00 -2.38 6.15
CA TYR A 162 -4.00 -2.09 4.71
C TYR A 162 -5.36 -2.32 4.05
N LEU A 163 -6.03 -3.44 4.36
CA LEU A 163 -7.33 -3.77 3.80
C LEU A 163 -8.41 -2.77 4.25
N ASN A 164 -8.40 -2.40 5.52
CA ASN A 164 -9.33 -1.41 6.07
C ASN A 164 -9.13 -0.01 5.44
N ASP A 165 -7.91 0.34 5.05
CA ASP A 165 -7.58 1.62 4.40
C ASP A 165 -7.93 1.65 2.88
N ASN A 166 -8.27 0.51 2.28
CA ASN A 166 -8.53 0.44 0.84
C ASN A 166 -9.66 1.36 0.34
N PRO A 167 -10.81 1.54 1.03
CA PRO A 167 -11.83 2.48 0.61
C PRO A 167 -11.32 3.93 0.59
N ARG A 168 -10.59 4.35 1.63
CA ARG A 168 -9.93 5.66 1.71
C ARG A 168 -8.97 5.86 0.54
N ARG A 169 -8.14 4.87 0.25
CA ARG A 169 -7.19 4.89 -0.89
C ARG A 169 -7.90 4.99 -2.23
N LEU A 170 -9.04 4.31 -2.39
CA LEU A 170 -9.85 4.40 -3.60
C LEU A 170 -10.46 5.80 -3.75
N TRP A 171 -10.98 6.36 -2.67
CA TRP A 171 -11.55 7.72 -2.63
C TRP A 171 -10.48 8.75 -3.07
N LEU A 172 -9.29 8.69 -2.49
CA LEU A 172 -8.17 9.56 -2.84
C LEU A 172 -7.76 9.44 -4.31
N LYS A 173 -7.73 8.22 -4.86
CA LYS A 173 -7.40 8.00 -6.28
C LYS A 173 -8.45 8.59 -7.23
N ILE A 174 -9.71 8.61 -6.83
CA ILE A 174 -10.79 9.16 -7.66
C ILE A 174 -10.81 10.69 -7.59
N HIS A 175 -10.73 11.26 -6.40
CA HIS A 175 -10.89 12.71 -6.20
C HIS A 175 -9.59 13.50 -6.39
N PHE A 176 -8.43 12.87 -6.14
CA PHE A 176 -7.12 13.50 -6.29
C PHE A 176 -6.15 12.66 -7.13
N PRO A 177 -6.50 12.33 -8.39
CA PRO A 177 -5.70 11.42 -9.22
C PRO A 177 -4.27 11.94 -9.42
N ASN A 178 -4.08 13.26 -9.48
CA ASN A 178 -2.78 13.89 -9.70
C ASN A 178 -1.87 13.81 -8.45
N ARG A 179 -2.42 13.83 -7.24
CA ARG A 179 -1.63 13.74 -5.98
C ARG A 179 -1.00 12.36 -5.77
N LEU A 180 -1.57 11.32 -6.36
CA LEU A 180 -1.04 9.95 -6.30
C LEU A 180 -0.51 9.48 -7.66
N ARG A 181 -0.43 10.37 -8.65
CA ARG A 181 0.17 10.05 -9.94
C ARG A 181 1.67 9.82 -9.75
N LYS A 182 2.17 8.71 -10.27
CA LYS A 182 3.60 8.52 -10.40
C LYS A 182 4.13 9.33 -11.57
N THR A 183 5.22 10.02 -11.32
CA THR A 183 6.01 10.66 -12.37
C THR A 183 7.33 9.91 -12.45
N TYR A 184 7.55 9.22 -13.55
CA TYR A 184 8.81 8.53 -13.84
C TYR A 184 9.82 9.53 -14.45
N ASP A 185 11.10 9.23 -14.30
CA ASP A 185 12.19 10.08 -14.79
C ASP A 185 12.06 11.56 -14.35
N PHE A 186 11.48 11.78 -13.18
CA PHE A 186 11.31 13.12 -12.62
C PHE A 186 12.67 13.72 -12.27
N ALA A 187 13.12 14.68 -13.06
CA ALA A 187 14.39 15.36 -12.83
C ALA A 187 14.23 16.44 -11.76
N ALA A 188 15.09 16.40 -10.73
CA ALA A 188 15.10 17.38 -9.65
C ALA A 188 16.49 17.55 -9.06
N GLY A 189 16.70 18.66 -8.32
CA GLY A 189 17.99 19.02 -7.74
C GLY A 189 18.91 19.78 -8.71
N LYS A 190 20.03 20.28 -8.19
CA LYS A 190 21.03 21.04 -8.95
C LYS A 190 21.74 20.19 -10.02
N LYS A 191 21.91 18.89 -9.72
CA LYS A 191 22.55 17.91 -10.61
C LYS A 191 21.56 17.26 -11.58
N GLY A 192 20.25 17.53 -11.46
CA GLY A 192 19.22 16.97 -12.33
C GLY A 192 19.05 15.45 -12.19
N HIS A 193 19.23 14.91 -11.00
CA HIS A 193 19.00 13.49 -10.75
C HIS A 193 17.57 13.08 -11.07
N LYS A 194 17.40 11.85 -11.56
CA LYS A 194 16.10 11.29 -11.93
C LYS A 194 15.53 10.43 -10.81
N TYR A 195 14.24 10.59 -10.59
CA TYR A 195 13.49 9.89 -9.53
C TYR A 195 12.19 9.33 -10.08
N THR A 196 11.67 8.29 -9.46
CA THR A 196 10.23 8.03 -9.49
C THR A 196 9.58 8.80 -8.36
N ALA A 197 8.73 9.77 -8.70
CA ALA A 197 8.11 10.70 -7.77
C ALA A 197 6.62 10.36 -7.53
N VAL A 198 6.16 10.47 -6.29
CA VAL A 198 4.76 10.36 -5.89
C VAL A 198 4.43 11.43 -4.86
N GLY A 199 3.37 12.19 -5.08
CA GLY A 199 2.92 13.25 -4.19
C GLY A 199 3.04 14.64 -4.80
N ASN A 200 3.26 15.65 -3.95
CA ASN A 200 3.29 17.04 -4.38
C ASN A 200 4.63 17.43 -5.00
N THR A 201 4.74 17.30 -6.32
CA THR A 201 5.96 17.63 -7.07
C THR A 201 6.34 19.12 -7.02
N PHE A 202 5.43 20.02 -6.69
CA PHE A 202 5.75 21.45 -6.52
C PHE A 202 6.71 21.71 -5.37
N LEU A 203 6.84 20.79 -4.39
CA LEU A 203 7.74 20.98 -3.26
C LEU A 203 9.22 21.10 -3.67
N VAL A 204 9.65 20.54 -4.81
CA VAL A 204 11.02 20.70 -5.32
C VAL A 204 11.29 22.11 -5.90
N THR A 205 10.26 22.89 -6.16
CA THR A 205 10.37 24.25 -6.69
C THR A 205 10.18 25.33 -5.61
N TYR A 206 9.92 24.92 -4.36
CA TYR A 206 9.78 25.86 -3.27
C TYR A 206 11.07 26.68 -3.10
N PRO A 207 10.95 27.99 -2.76
CA PRO A 207 12.11 28.89 -2.64
C PRO A 207 13.13 28.42 -1.59
N GLU A 208 12.64 27.91 -0.45
CA GLU A 208 13.48 27.46 0.64
C GLU A 208 13.29 25.95 0.90
N ARG A 209 14.38 25.23 0.76
CA ARG A 209 14.44 23.76 0.91
C ARG A 209 15.64 23.41 1.77
N LEU A 210 15.39 22.80 2.92
CA LEU A 210 16.37 22.53 3.96
C LEU A 210 16.57 21.02 4.11
N GLN A 211 17.82 20.56 3.97
CA GLN A 211 18.16 19.19 4.33
C GLN A 211 18.09 19.00 5.85
N VAL A 212 17.32 18.00 6.30
CA VAL A 212 17.40 17.50 7.68
C VAL A 212 18.54 16.50 7.77
N ARG A 213 19.53 16.83 8.57
CA ARG A 213 20.70 15.99 8.80
C ARG A 213 21.08 16.05 10.27
N CYS A 214 20.84 14.97 11.00
CA CYS A 214 21.13 14.86 12.42
C CYS A 214 22.25 13.87 12.70
N HIS A 215 23.01 14.10 13.76
CA HIS A 215 23.97 13.12 14.24
C HIS A 215 23.28 11.84 14.74
N ARG A 216 23.98 10.70 14.66
CA ARG A 216 23.37 9.40 15.01
C ARG A 216 23.23 9.17 16.51
N ASN A 217 24.15 9.72 17.29
CA ASN A 217 24.27 9.46 18.74
C ASN A 217 23.88 10.73 19.51
N LEU A 218 22.64 11.17 19.37
CA LEU A 218 22.08 12.28 20.14
C LEU A 218 21.35 11.76 21.37
N THR A 219 21.42 12.49 22.47
CA THR A 219 20.57 12.28 23.65
C THR A 219 19.13 12.69 23.31
N GLU A 220 18.18 12.27 24.15
CA GLU A 220 16.76 12.64 23.96
C GLU A 220 16.57 14.16 23.95
N GLU A 221 17.27 14.88 24.83
CA GLU A 221 17.24 16.35 24.90
C GLU A 221 17.78 17.00 23.63
N GLN A 222 18.88 16.46 23.10
CA GLN A 222 19.44 16.92 21.83
C GLN A 222 18.50 16.64 20.65
N ILE A 223 17.84 15.47 20.62
CA ILE A 223 16.83 15.16 19.62
C ILE A 223 15.68 16.16 19.68
N GLN A 224 15.19 16.49 20.87
CA GLN A 224 14.12 17.47 21.05
C GLN A 224 14.54 18.88 20.61
N SER A 225 15.79 19.26 20.83
CA SER A 225 16.37 20.52 20.33
C SER A 225 16.39 20.56 18.80
N GLU A 226 16.87 19.49 18.14
CA GLU A 226 16.86 19.37 16.68
C GLU A 226 15.42 19.45 16.12
N VAL A 227 14.48 18.70 16.70
CA VAL A 227 13.06 18.75 16.32
C VAL A 227 12.53 20.18 16.39
N THR A 228 12.80 20.89 17.47
CA THR A 228 12.33 22.28 17.67
C THR A 228 12.90 23.21 16.61
N ALA A 229 14.20 23.10 16.30
CA ALA A 229 14.86 23.91 15.30
C ALA A 229 14.29 23.67 13.89
N TYR A 230 14.15 22.41 13.48
CA TYR A 230 13.58 22.08 12.17
C TYR A 230 12.09 22.42 12.05
N LEU A 231 11.30 22.22 13.10
CA LEU A 231 9.88 22.64 13.13
C LEU A 231 9.73 24.15 12.96
N LYS A 232 10.60 24.96 13.61
CA LYS A 232 10.60 26.41 13.46
C LYS A 232 10.75 26.82 12.00
N GLU A 233 11.66 26.21 11.27
CA GLU A 233 11.87 26.49 9.85
C GLU A 233 10.71 25.98 8.98
N ALA A 234 10.21 24.75 9.24
CA ALA A 234 9.08 24.20 8.50
C ALA A 234 7.78 25.01 8.64
N ARG A 235 7.51 25.53 9.86
CA ARG A 235 6.36 26.43 10.12
C ARG A 235 6.47 27.77 9.40
N ARG A 236 7.67 28.18 8.99
CA ARG A 236 7.91 29.37 8.15
C ARG A 236 7.69 29.09 6.66
N GLY A 237 7.42 27.83 6.29
CA GLY A 237 7.19 27.42 4.90
C GLY A 237 8.40 26.77 4.24
N THR A 238 9.51 26.57 4.94
CA THR A 238 10.66 25.83 4.42
C THR A 238 10.31 24.35 4.23
N VAL A 239 10.60 23.79 3.07
CA VAL A 239 10.39 22.37 2.78
C VAL A 239 11.56 21.56 3.37
N LEU A 240 11.27 20.62 4.27
CA LEU A 240 12.27 19.74 4.85
C LEU A 240 12.53 18.52 3.97
N ILE A 241 13.80 18.18 3.76
CA ILE A 241 14.22 17.08 2.88
C ILE A 241 15.11 16.12 3.64
N SER A 242 14.78 14.84 3.66
CA SER A 242 15.65 13.80 4.25
C SER A 242 15.24 12.40 3.81
N PRO A 243 16.12 11.40 3.93
CA PRO A 243 15.73 10.00 3.96
C PRO A 243 15.11 9.58 5.31
N PHE A 244 15.11 10.42 6.33
CA PHE A 244 14.54 10.19 7.66
C PHE A 244 14.94 8.84 8.28
N ILE A 245 16.25 8.54 8.30
CA ILE A 245 16.77 7.23 8.70
C ILE A 245 17.14 7.19 10.19
N SER A 246 17.84 8.22 10.69
CA SER A 246 18.29 8.28 12.09
C SER A 246 17.10 8.51 13.05
N PRO A 247 17.25 8.18 14.35
CA PRO A 247 16.20 8.45 15.34
C PRO A 247 15.77 9.92 15.37
N ALA A 248 16.72 10.85 15.32
CA ALA A 248 16.44 12.29 15.33
C ALA A 248 15.73 12.76 14.06
N GLU A 249 16.17 12.30 12.88
CA GLU A 249 15.48 12.59 11.61
C GLU A 249 14.04 12.07 11.60
N LYS A 250 13.81 10.86 12.16
CA LYS A 250 12.45 10.30 12.31
C LYS A 250 11.59 11.14 13.25
N ALA A 251 12.17 11.62 14.35
CA ALA A 251 11.45 12.50 15.27
C ALA A 251 11.05 13.83 14.59
N VAL A 252 11.94 14.39 13.75
CA VAL A 252 11.61 15.57 12.91
C VAL A 252 10.46 15.23 11.93
N TYR A 253 10.54 14.08 11.23
CA TYR A 253 9.46 13.63 10.34
C TYR A 253 8.13 13.51 11.08
N ASP A 254 8.12 12.86 12.25
CA ASP A 254 6.92 12.63 13.05
C ASP A 254 6.28 13.94 13.50
N ALA A 255 7.10 14.89 13.93
CA ALA A 255 6.64 16.20 14.36
C ALA A 255 6.05 17.02 13.20
N CYS A 256 6.74 17.07 12.05
CA CYS A 256 6.26 17.75 10.85
C CYS A 256 5.02 17.08 10.26
N TYR A 257 4.96 15.74 10.27
CA TYR A 257 3.80 15.00 9.80
C TYR A 257 2.54 15.33 10.60
N LYS A 258 2.65 15.42 11.93
CA LYS A 258 1.55 15.77 12.83
C LYS A 258 0.93 17.12 12.50
N GLU A 259 1.75 18.08 12.09
CA GLU A 259 1.34 19.44 11.73
C GLU A 259 1.09 19.61 10.21
N LYS A 260 1.21 18.55 9.42
CA LYS A 260 1.07 18.57 7.95
C LYS A 260 2.00 19.60 7.26
N LEU A 261 3.22 19.74 7.77
CA LEU A 261 4.21 20.65 7.22
C LEU A 261 4.90 20.05 5.97
N PRO A 262 5.36 20.90 5.03
CA PRO A 262 5.86 20.45 3.73
C PRO A 262 7.17 19.67 3.85
N MET A 263 7.20 18.46 3.30
CA MET A 263 8.38 17.57 3.33
C MET A 263 8.63 16.85 2.01
N ILE A 264 9.90 16.55 1.75
CA ILE A 264 10.35 15.63 0.70
C ILE A 264 11.04 14.44 1.37
N HIS A 265 10.49 13.24 1.20
CA HIS A 265 11.04 12.00 1.73
C HIS A 265 11.74 11.20 0.62
N ILE A 266 13.04 10.99 0.75
CA ILE A 266 13.83 10.17 -0.17
C ILE A 266 13.84 8.74 0.35
N VAL A 267 13.34 7.79 -0.45
CA VAL A 267 13.20 6.39 -0.04
C VAL A 267 14.23 5.50 -0.72
N ASN A 268 14.71 4.49 0.01
CA ASN A 268 15.71 3.54 -0.49
C ASN A 268 15.15 2.42 -1.38
N ARG A 269 13.84 2.42 -1.62
CA ARG A 269 13.16 1.41 -2.44
C ARG A 269 12.65 2.01 -3.73
N GLY A 270 12.75 1.25 -4.84
CA GLY A 270 12.14 1.65 -6.10
C GLY A 270 10.61 1.71 -6.01
N LEU A 271 10.02 2.60 -6.79
CA LEU A 271 8.57 2.75 -6.90
C LEU A 271 8.06 2.46 -8.32
N ASP A 272 8.90 1.92 -9.21
CA ASP A 272 8.59 1.80 -10.65
C ASP A 272 7.53 0.76 -10.99
N GLY A 273 7.33 -0.24 -10.13
CA GLY A 273 6.28 -1.24 -10.36
C GLY A 273 4.88 -0.63 -10.40
N LYS A 274 4.06 -1.02 -11.37
CA LYS A 274 2.70 -0.48 -11.61
C LYS A 274 1.82 -0.36 -10.37
N PHE A 275 1.96 -1.29 -9.41
CA PHE A 275 1.14 -1.33 -8.19
C PHE A 275 1.93 -0.98 -6.92
N ILE A 276 3.19 -0.54 -7.07
CA ILE A 276 4.05 -0.18 -5.95
C ILE A 276 3.90 1.31 -5.68
N TYR A 277 3.43 1.66 -4.49
CA TYR A 277 3.23 3.03 -4.04
C TYR A 277 3.85 3.21 -2.66
N PRO A 278 4.12 4.44 -2.23
CA PRO A 278 4.39 4.72 -0.83
C PRO A 278 3.32 4.06 0.05
N ALA A 279 3.65 3.68 1.26
CA ALA A 279 2.72 3.00 2.17
C ALA A 279 2.51 3.81 3.44
N GLY A 280 1.42 3.54 4.15
CA GLY A 280 1.14 4.15 5.45
C GLY A 280 1.11 5.68 5.40
N ARG A 281 1.86 6.31 6.29
CA ARG A 281 1.93 7.77 6.42
C ARG A 281 2.45 8.49 5.17
N ASP A 282 3.40 7.91 4.45
CA ASP A 282 3.90 8.51 3.21
C ASP A 282 2.80 8.64 2.16
N LEU A 283 1.98 7.59 1.97
CA LEU A 283 0.86 7.67 1.05
C LEU A 283 -0.17 8.71 1.50
N ALA A 284 -0.46 8.76 2.78
CA ALA A 284 -1.40 9.72 3.34
C ALA A 284 -0.89 11.16 3.15
N GLY A 285 0.37 11.44 3.49
CA GLY A 285 0.98 12.76 3.31
C GLY A 285 1.05 13.21 1.84
N CYS A 286 1.33 12.29 0.91
CA CYS A 286 1.24 12.55 -0.53
C CYS A 286 -0.19 12.93 -0.94
N SER A 287 -1.18 12.19 -0.44
CA SER A 287 -2.60 12.44 -0.72
C SER A 287 -3.08 13.78 -0.16
N ASP A 288 -2.62 14.13 1.04
CA ASP A 288 -2.94 15.40 1.69
C ASP A 288 -2.18 16.60 1.08
N GLY A 289 -1.17 16.33 0.25
CA GLY A 289 -0.45 17.32 -0.54
C GLY A 289 0.72 18.01 0.16
N PHE A 290 1.06 17.63 1.40
CA PHE A 290 2.20 18.19 2.12
C PHE A 290 3.49 17.34 1.99
N LEU A 291 3.42 16.16 1.34
CA LEU A 291 4.55 15.25 1.17
C LEU A 291 4.80 14.95 -0.30
N LEU A 292 6.08 14.91 -0.66
CA LEU A 292 6.60 14.33 -1.89
C LEU A 292 7.53 13.16 -1.52
N VAL A 293 7.29 12.00 -2.09
CA VAL A 293 8.19 10.83 -1.98
C VAL A 293 8.99 10.70 -3.27
N LEU A 294 10.31 10.66 -3.13
CA LEU A 294 11.25 10.50 -4.24
C LEU A 294 12.01 9.17 -4.08
N ALA A 295 11.96 8.33 -5.11
CA ALA A 295 12.72 7.09 -5.21
C ALA A 295 13.82 7.24 -6.28
N PRO A 296 15.10 7.33 -5.90
CA PRO A 296 16.22 7.46 -6.85
C PRO A 296 16.59 6.13 -7.53
N TYR A 297 16.07 5.00 -7.04
CA TYR A 297 16.38 3.68 -7.55
C TYR A 297 15.21 3.10 -8.34
N ALA A 298 15.51 2.54 -9.53
CA ALA A 298 14.49 1.98 -10.41
C ALA A 298 13.93 0.64 -9.90
N ASP A 299 14.75 -0.20 -9.28
CA ASP A 299 14.36 -1.56 -8.95
C ASP A 299 13.65 -1.69 -7.60
N TYR A 300 12.40 -2.13 -7.67
CA TYR A 300 11.73 -2.75 -6.53
C TYR A 300 11.84 -4.28 -6.68
N SER A 301 12.72 -4.92 -5.92
CA SER A 301 12.56 -6.34 -5.61
C SER A 301 12.01 -6.47 -4.19
N ALA A 302 11.13 -7.48 -3.97
CA ALA A 302 10.69 -7.82 -2.62
C ALA A 302 11.87 -8.19 -1.71
N GLU A 303 12.98 -8.63 -2.29
CA GLU A 303 14.25 -8.91 -1.63
C GLU A 303 14.98 -7.64 -1.21
N THR A 304 14.99 -6.57 -2.02
CA THR A 304 15.58 -5.27 -1.66
C THR A 304 14.75 -4.53 -0.62
N ALA A 305 13.43 -4.66 -0.65
CA ALA A 305 12.55 -4.08 0.38
C ALA A 305 12.69 -4.74 1.76
N ALA A 306 13.17 -6.00 1.82
CA ALA A 306 13.40 -6.74 3.06
C ALA A 306 14.83 -6.58 3.62
N LYS A 307 15.78 -6.06 2.84
CA LYS A 307 17.17 -5.85 3.27
C LYS A 307 17.29 -4.59 4.12
N ARG A 308 18.12 -4.66 5.16
CA ARG A 308 18.54 -3.47 5.91
C ARG A 308 19.22 -2.48 4.96
N ILE A 309 18.92 -1.19 5.13
CA ILE A 309 19.59 -0.11 4.42
C ILE A 309 21.10 -0.22 4.66
N THR A 310 21.88 -0.22 3.58
CA THR A 310 23.35 -0.24 3.66
C THR A 310 23.89 1.14 3.97
N ARG A 311 25.13 1.20 4.48
CA ARG A 311 25.82 2.48 4.72
C ARG A 311 25.97 3.30 3.43
N SER A 312 26.27 2.66 2.30
CA SER A 312 26.36 3.32 1.00
C SER A 312 25.03 3.96 0.63
N GLN A 313 23.93 3.22 0.69
CA GLN A 313 22.59 3.77 0.42
C GLN A 313 22.23 4.95 1.32
N CYS A 314 22.63 4.92 2.60
CA CYS A 314 22.43 6.06 3.50
C CYS A 314 23.19 7.30 3.02
N LEU A 315 24.43 7.13 2.57
CA LEU A 315 25.26 8.22 2.05
C LEU A 315 24.67 8.79 0.77
N ASP A 316 24.33 7.92 -0.19
CA ASP A 316 23.73 8.31 -1.47
C ASP A 316 22.43 9.10 -1.27
N MET A 317 21.54 8.63 -0.39
CA MET A 317 20.27 9.33 -0.12
C MET A 317 20.50 10.69 0.56
N ASN A 318 21.52 10.82 1.41
CA ASN A 318 21.89 12.11 1.99
C ASN A 318 22.49 13.05 0.93
N GLU A 319 23.22 12.55 -0.05
CA GLU A 319 23.69 13.35 -1.18
C GLU A 319 22.51 13.85 -2.05
N TYR A 320 21.53 13.00 -2.33
CA TYR A 320 20.30 13.43 -3.01
C TYR A 320 19.55 14.51 -2.23
N ALA A 321 19.46 14.38 -0.91
CA ALA A 321 18.84 15.39 -0.05
C ALA A 321 19.61 16.71 -0.09
N ALA A 322 20.95 16.67 -0.07
CA ALA A 322 21.81 17.85 -0.16
C ALA A 322 21.68 18.54 -1.54
N ASP A 323 21.57 17.75 -2.61
CA ASP A 323 21.40 18.27 -3.98
C ASP A 323 20.05 19.01 -4.17
N LEU A 324 19.00 18.51 -3.52
CA LEU A 324 17.67 19.13 -3.53
C LEU A 324 17.58 20.37 -2.63
N GLY A 325 18.36 20.42 -1.55
CA GLY A 325 18.41 21.52 -0.60
C GLY A 325 19.11 22.77 -1.15
N ASN A 326 18.69 23.95 -0.69
CA ASN A 326 19.29 25.23 -1.08
C ASN A 326 19.51 26.21 0.08
N VAL A 327 19.05 25.85 1.27
CA VAL A 327 19.32 26.61 2.50
C VAL A 327 19.90 25.71 3.57
N THR A 328 20.60 26.30 4.53
CA THR A 328 21.18 25.62 5.70
C THR A 328 20.46 26.08 6.96
N LEU A 329 20.36 25.19 7.95
CA LEU A 329 19.84 25.56 9.26
C LEU A 329 20.75 26.66 9.85
N LYS A 330 20.19 27.81 10.16
CA LYS A 330 20.92 28.84 10.89
C LYS A 330 21.01 28.38 12.34
N CYS A 331 22.19 27.99 12.77
CA CYS A 331 22.48 27.88 14.20
C CYS A 331 22.29 29.29 14.79
N ASP A 332 21.42 29.44 15.80
CA ASP A 332 21.36 30.67 16.58
C ASP A 332 22.78 30.84 17.20
N GLU A 333 23.53 31.85 16.71
CA GLU A 333 24.90 32.17 17.14
C GLU A 333 24.96 32.71 18.60
N GLN A 334 23.90 32.51 19.38
CA GLN A 334 23.79 33.05 20.75
C GLN A 334 24.29 32.14 21.87
N ASN A 335 24.94 30.99 21.56
CA ASN A 335 25.54 30.14 22.60
C ASN A 335 27.04 29.89 22.41
N LYS A 336 27.77 30.88 21.94
CA LYS A 336 29.24 30.89 21.96
C LYS A 336 29.82 32.00 22.86
N GLU A 337 29.18 32.29 23.98
CA GLU A 337 29.79 33.02 25.05
C GLU A 337 29.37 32.37 26.38
N VAL A 338 30.13 31.39 26.86
CA VAL A 338 30.63 31.21 28.25
C VAL A 338 31.72 30.11 28.20
#